data_5df31ffcb4bf6a6ba2c6bf6d22fce5d1
#
_entry.id   5df31ffcb4bf6a6ba2c6bf6d22fce5d1
#
_cell.length_a   1.000
_cell.length_b   1.000
_cell.length_c   1.000
_cell.angle_alpha   90.00
_cell.angle_beta   90.00
_cell.angle_gamma   90.00
#
_symmetry.space_group_name_H-M   'P 1'
#
loop_
_entity.id
_entity.type
_entity.pdbx_description
1 polymer ?
#
loop_
_entity_poly.entity_id
_entity_poly.type
_entity_poly.pdbx_seq_one_letter_code
_entity_poly.pdbx_strand_id
1 'polypeptide(L)'
;MFPLRFDKDDLMWADTYFGDYPRYAPDEPGKPGEFAGWMLLSYKKPVKVSSFVDEHSAQMLTDEKVKTFWLAKDNGDNQWATIDLLQPGNVYAIQINYFDYKSNIYGKPEGLRHRYIIEGSSDGKNWETLIDKSNSYKDTPNDYVELPQAKKLRYIRFRNIEVPTPHLAISDIRVFGIGEGKKPNPVQQFDVKRLADRRDVMITWEAQKNAQGYNIRWGIAPDKLYSSWLIYDDNQLLLKSLTTDQEYYFTIEAFNENGISATQKLVHVK
;
A
#
# COMPACT_ATOMS: atom_id res chain seq x y z
N MET A 1 10.41 -5.96 3.55
CA MET A 1 10.97 -7.25 4.03
C MET A 1 9.83 -8.03 4.67
N PHE A 2 9.63 -9.30 4.30
CA PHE A 2 8.58 -10.13 4.89
C PHE A 2 9.15 -10.94 6.06
N PRO A 3 8.46 -11.02 7.21
CA PRO A 3 8.92 -11.83 8.31
C PRO A 3 8.83 -13.32 7.97
N LEU A 4 9.81 -14.08 8.39
CA LEU A 4 9.75 -15.55 8.38
C LEU A 4 8.94 -16.03 9.57
N ARG A 5 8.08 -17.00 9.34
CA ARG A 5 7.24 -17.65 10.35
C ARG A 5 7.47 -19.15 10.34
N PHE A 6 7.18 -19.77 11.46
CA PHE A 6 7.13 -21.24 11.63
C PHE A 6 5.80 -21.61 12.25
N ASP A 7 5.18 -22.69 11.77
CA ASP A 7 4.00 -23.24 12.42
C ASP A 7 4.36 -24.33 13.46
N LYS A 8 3.32 -24.92 14.04
CA LYS A 8 3.48 -26.02 15.03
C LYS A 8 4.11 -27.30 14.48
N ASP A 9 4.17 -27.44 13.14
CA ASP A 9 4.76 -28.58 12.44
C ASP A 9 6.13 -28.22 11.82
N ASP A 10 6.75 -27.11 12.28
CA ASP A 10 8.02 -26.55 11.82
C ASP A 10 8.05 -26.18 10.33
N LEU A 11 6.88 -26.00 9.70
CA LEU A 11 6.80 -25.49 8.36
C LEU A 11 7.14 -23.98 8.35
N MET A 12 8.16 -23.64 7.58
CA MET A 12 8.61 -22.26 7.41
C MET A 12 7.93 -21.58 6.20
N TRP A 13 7.47 -20.34 6.39
CA TRP A 13 6.98 -19.51 5.27
C TRP A 13 7.33 -18.04 5.45
N ALA A 14 7.34 -17.30 4.33
CA ALA A 14 7.39 -15.85 4.35
C ALA A 14 5.96 -15.30 4.49
N ASP A 15 5.70 -14.51 5.53
CA ASP A 15 4.37 -13.93 5.78
C ASP A 15 4.13 -12.75 4.82
N THR A 16 3.41 -13.00 3.73
CA THR A 16 3.05 -12.02 2.71
C THR A 16 1.68 -11.36 2.94
N TYR A 17 1.00 -11.66 4.04
CA TYR A 17 -0.32 -11.14 4.36
C TYR A 17 -0.29 -9.61 4.47
N PHE A 18 -1.02 -8.90 3.61
CA PHE A 18 -0.94 -7.44 3.43
C PHE A 18 0.51 -6.94 3.33
N GLY A 19 1.31 -7.59 2.45
CA GLY A 19 2.77 -7.58 2.51
C GLY A 19 3.45 -6.23 2.37
N ASP A 20 2.89 -5.28 1.65
CA ASP A 20 3.40 -3.92 1.45
C ASP A 20 2.69 -2.86 2.31
N TYR A 21 1.88 -3.32 3.26
CA TYR A 21 1.26 -2.49 4.29
C TYR A 21 2.10 -2.45 5.58
N PRO A 22 1.87 -1.47 6.46
CA PRO A 22 2.63 -1.34 7.69
C PRO A 22 2.56 -2.58 8.58
N ARG A 23 3.69 -2.92 9.16
CA ARG A 23 3.84 -4.02 10.12
C ARG A 23 4.44 -3.51 11.40
N TYR A 24 4.09 -4.13 12.50
CA TYR A 24 4.79 -3.88 13.77
C TYR A 24 6.28 -4.17 13.62
N ALA A 25 7.09 -3.45 14.39
CA ALA A 25 8.53 -3.65 14.42
C ALA A 25 8.89 -5.10 14.78
N PRO A 26 10.04 -5.63 14.31
CA PRO A 26 10.44 -7.00 14.61
C PRO A 26 10.64 -7.28 16.09
N ASP A 27 10.88 -6.27 16.89
CA ASP A 27 11.08 -6.29 18.35
C ASP A 27 9.82 -5.88 19.15
N GLU A 28 8.68 -5.67 18.48
CA GLU A 28 7.44 -5.33 19.15
C GLU A 28 6.92 -6.49 20.00
N PRO A 29 6.78 -6.33 21.32
CA PRO A 29 6.36 -7.41 22.20
C PRO A 29 5.00 -8.03 21.81
N GLY A 30 4.98 -9.35 21.59
CA GLY A 30 3.77 -10.12 21.29
C GLY A 30 3.26 -9.99 19.85
N LYS A 31 3.84 -9.09 19.03
CA LYS A 31 3.38 -8.82 17.65
C LYS A 31 4.52 -8.67 16.63
N PRO A 32 5.65 -9.33 16.75
CA PRO A 32 6.82 -9.09 15.92
C PRO A 32 6.50 -9.26 14.42
N GLY A 33 6.59 -8.17 13.66
CA GLY A 33 6.37 -8.14 12.21
C GLY A 33 4.96 -8.51 11.76
N GLU A 34 3.94 -8.50 12.64
CA GLU A 34 2.55 -8.69 12.23
C GLU A 34 2.03 -7.46 11.47
N PHE A 35 1.06 -7.68 10.59
CA PHE A 35 0.33 -6.60 9.94
C PHE A 35 -0.33 -5.69 11.00
N ALA A 36 -0.06 -4.38 10.93
CA ALA A 36 -0.53 -3.43 11.94
C ALA A 36 -2.05 -3.16 11.90
N GLY A 37 -2.73 -3.63 10.85
CA GLY A 37 -4.16 -3.39 10.66
C GLY A 37 -4.48 -2.01 10.07
N TRP A 38 -3.45 -1.21 9.72
CA TRP A 38 -3.67 0.10 9.11
C TRP A 38 -3.87 -0.06 7.61
N MET A 39 -5.00 0.47 7.13
CA MET A 39 -5.41 0.39 5.74
C MET A 39 -4.87 1.58 4.95
N LEU A 40 -4.81 1.46 3.62
CA LEU A 40 -4.41 2.55 2.74
C LEU A 40 -5.58 3.51 2.53
N LEU A 41 -5.47 4.69 3.14
CA LEU A 41 -6.50 5.74 3.09
C LEU A 41 -6.43 6.55 1.79
N SER A 42 -5.25 6.62 1.15
CA SER A 42 -4.99 7.46 -0.02
C SER A 42 -5.37 6.83 -1.37
N TYR A 43 -5.72 5.53 -1.42
CA TYR A 43 -5.97 4.84 -2.68
C TYR A 43 -7.04 5.53 -3.55
N LYS A 44 -6.64 5.94 -4.76
CA LYS A 44 -7.49 6.66 -5.75
C LYS A 44 -8.18 7.91 -5.20
N LYS A 45 -7.63 8.51 -4.16
CA LYS A 45 -8.17 9.76 -3.62
C LYS A 45 -7.78 10.95 -4.51
N PRO A 46 -8.65 11.99 -4.57
CA PRO A 46 -8.36 13.20 -5.35
C PRO A 46 -7.08 13.89 -4.87
N VAL A 47 -6.26 14.30 -5.81
CA VAL A 47 -5.01 15.02 -5.54
C VAL A 47 -5.01 16.35 -6.30
N LYS A 48 -4.58 17.41 -5.62
CA LYS A 48 -4.22 18.71 -6.21
C LYS A 48 -2.73 18.91 -6.07
N VAL A 49 -2.09 19.44 -7.11
CA VAL A 49 -0.65 19.69 -7.13
C VAL A 49 -0.36 21.13 -7.58
N SER A 50 0.81 21.64 -7.22
CA SER A 50 1.31 22.94 -7.67
C SER A 50 1.48 23.03 -9.18
N SER A 51 2.02 21.96 -9.78
CA SER A 51 2.27 21.84 -11.22
C SER A 51 2.40 20.36 -11.61
N PHE A 52 2.28 20.06 -12.89
CA PHE A 52 2.63 18.76 -13.44
C PHE A 52 3.04 18.88 -14.92
N VAL A 53 3.78 17.90 -15.39
CA VAL A 53 4.10 17.69 -16.80
C VAL A 53 3.05 16.75 -17.38
N ASP A 54 2.58 17.02 -18.60
CA ASP A 54 1.61 16.19 -19.29
C ASP A 54 2.00 14.71 -19.26
N GLU A 55 1.03 13.80 -19.17
CA GLU A 55 1.17 12.35 -18.99
C GLU A 55 1.62 11.90 -17.58
N HIS A 56 2.09 12.82 -16.71
CA HIS A 56 2.51 12.53 -15.34
C HIS A 56 1.67 13.29 -14.31
N SER A 57 0.36 13.04 -14.34
CA SER A 57 -0.62 13.80 -13.58
C SER A 57 -0.64 13.51 -12.09
N ALA A 58 -1.33 14.38 -11.35
CA ALA A 58 -1.48 14.27 -9.90
C ALA A 58 -2.09 12.93 -9.43
N GLN A 59 -2.99 12.33 -10.20
CA GLN A 59 -3.68 11.09 -9.85
C GLN A 59 -2.73 9.89 -9.72
N MET A 60 -1.56 9.95 -10.34
CA MET A 60 -0.53 8.92 -10.22
C MET A 60 0.08 8.82 -8.82
N LEU A 61 -0.12 9.84 -7.97
CA LEU A 61 0.33 9.82 -6.58
C LEU A 61 -0.44 8.87 -5.66
N THR A 62 -1.58 8.34 -6.12
CA THR A 62 -2.49 7.54 -5.29
C THR A 62 -3.04 6.30 -6.01
N ASP A 63 -2.44 5.89 -7.13
CA ASP A 63 -2.96 4.81 -7.98
C ASP A 63 -2.37 3.42 -7.67
N GLU A 64 -1.38 3.33 -6.76
CA GLU A 64 -0.68 2.09 -6.35
C GLU A 64 0.04 1.38 -7.51
N LYS A 65 0.46 2.13 -8.52
CA LYS A 65 1.17 1.59 -9.68
C LYS A 65 2.62 2.06 -9.69
N VAL A 66 3.54 1.20 -9.32
CA VAL A 66 4.98 1.50 -9.23
C VAL A 66 5.64 2.03 -10.52
N LYS A 67 4.96 1.94 -11.67
CA LYS A 67 5.46 2.42 -12.97
C LYS A 67 4.94 3.79 -13.35
N THR A 68 3.92 4.30 -12.67
CA THR A 68 3.37 5.64 -12.85
C THR A 68 3.96 6.58 -11.81
N PHE A 69 4.00 7.87 -12.12
CA PHE A 69 4.52 8.86 -11.18
C PHE A 69 4.02 10.26 -11.55
N TRP A 70 3.78 11.08 -10.56
CA TRP A 70 3.62 12.52 -10.73
C TRP A 70 4.99 13.14 -11.01
N LEU A 71 5.07 14.02 -12.02
CA LEU A 71 6.24 14.79 -12.36
C LEU A 71 5.90 16.28 -12.25
N ALA A 72 6.51 16.99 -11.31
CA ALA A 72 6.40 18.43 -11.22
C ALA A 72 7.17 19.12 -12.37
N LYS A 73 6.77 20.36 -12.74
CA LYS A 73 7.46 21.13 -13.80
C LYS A 73 8.89 21.49 -13.45
N ASP A 74 9.19 21.61 -12.16
CA ASP A 74 10.54 21.81 -11.62
C ASP A 74 10.67 21.07 -10.28
N ASN A 75 11.85 21.12 -9.67
CA ASN A 75 12.15 20.50 -8.37
C ASN A 75 12.31 21.52 -7.24
N GLY A 76 11.78 22.72 -7.39
CA GLY A 76 11.87 23.81 -6.41
C GLY A 76 11.05 23.58 -5.13
N ASP A 77 11.26 24.44 -4.15
CA ASP A 77 10.58 24.42 -2.85
C ASP A 77 9.13 24.94 -2.89
N ASN A 78 8.71 25.44 -4.04
CA ASN A 78 7.33 25.84 -4.34
C ASN A 78 6.44 24.67 -4.78
N GLN A 79 6.98 23.46 -4.95
CA GLN A 79 6.22 22.29 -5.38
C GLN A 79 5.53 21.61 -4.20
N TRP A 80 4.25 21.28 -4.39
CA TRP A 80 3.43 20.62 -3.37
C TRP A 80 2.38 19.70 -4.00
N ALA A 81 1.91 18.75 -3.20
CA ALA A 81 0.75 17.90 -3.50
C ALA A 81 -0.18 17.86 -2.29
N THR A 82 -1.49 17.93 -2.51
CA THR A 82 -2.51 17.79 -1.46
C THR A 82 -3.49 16.70 -1.83
N ILE A 83 -3.60 15.70 -0.97
CA ILE A 83 -4.54 14.58 -1.07
C ILE A 83 -5.78 14.92 -0.23
N ASP A 84 -6.99 14.79 -0.80
CA ASP A 84 -8.25 14.80 -0.05
C ASP A 84 -8.71 13.36 0.17
N LEU A 85 -8.67 12.88 1.40
CA LEU A 85 -9.13 11.54 1.77
C LEU A 85 -10.65 11.36 1.64
N LEU A 86 -11.37 12.43 1.29
CA LEU A 86 -12.83 12.55 1.14
C LEU A 86 -13.60 12.43 2.47
N GLN A 87 -13.13 11.62 3.37
CA GLN A 87 -13.65 11.47 4.73
C GLN A 87 -12.49 11.57 5.73
N PRO A 88 -12.72 12.05 6.94
CA PRO A 88 -11.73 11.97 8.00
C PRO A 88 -11.37 10.52 8.31
N GLY A 89 -10.09 10.27 8.61
CA GLY A 89 -9.59 9.00 9.09
C GLY A 89 -8.52 9.20 10.15
N ASN A 90 -8.28 8.19 10.96
CA ASN A 90 -7.18 8.17 11.92
C ASN A 90 -5.91 7.79 11.19
N VAL A 91 -5.07 8.77 10.86
CA VAL A 91 -3.79 8.59 10.15
C VAL A 91 -2.72 8.20 11.16
N TYR A 92 -1.99 7.12 10.86
CA TYR A 92 -0.91 6.57 11.70
C TYR A 92 0.46 6.70 11.04
N ALA A 93 0.55 6.55 9.72
CA ALA A 93 1.82 6.60 9.00
C ALA A 93 1.65 7.18 7.59
N ILE A 94 2.76 7.71 7.07
CA ILE A 94 2.83 8.23 5.70
C ILE A 94 4.10 7.69 5.06
N GLN A 95 3.98 7.24 3.81
CA GLN A 95 5.11 6.80 2.99
C GLN A 95 5.16 7.61 1.71
N ILE A 96 6.37 8.03 1.33
CA ILE A 96 6.64 8.70 0.06
C ILE A 96 7.59 7.82 -0.73
N ASN A 97 7.21 7.47 -1.96
CA ASN A 97 8.05 6.72 -2.90
C ASN A 97 8.45 7.67 -4.03
N TYR A 98 9.68 8.16 -4.02
CA TYR A 98 10.23 8.96 -5.09
C TYR A 98 10.54 8.10 -6.33
N PHE A 99 10.52 8.73 -7.49
CA PHE A 99 10.84 8.07 -8.76
C PHE A 99 12.06 8.74 -9.43
N ASP A 100 13.00 7.92 -9.89
CA ASP A 100 14.25 8.40 -10.51
C ASP A 100 14.07 8.77 -11.98
N TYR A 101 13.26 9.81 -12.23
CA TYR A 101 13.02 10.26 -13.60
C TYR A 101 14.24 11.02 -14.15
N LYS A 102 14.83 10.50 -15.25
CA LYS A 102 16.02 11.08 -15.91
C LYS A 102 17.10 11.46 -14.89
N SER A 103 17.26 10.64 -13.88
CA SER A 103 18.21 10.84 -12.80
C SER A 103 19.63 10.68 -13.29
N ASN A 104 20.56 11.45 -12.70
CA ASN A 104 22.00 11.37 -12.93
C ASN A 104 22.78 11.06 -11.64
N ILE A 105 22.09 10.47 -10.65
CA ILE A 105 22.67 10.20 -9.32
C ILE A 105 23.56 8.96 -9.28
N TYR A 106 23.56 8.13 -10.33
CA TYR A 106 24.38 6.91 -10.39
C TYR A 106 25.86 7.21 -10.17
N GLY A 107 26.49 6.50 -9.25
CA GLY A 107 27.87 6.69 -8.88
C GLY A 107 28.18 7.96 -8.08
N LYS A 108 27.17 8.65 -7.56
CA LYS A 108 27.28 9.82 -6.70
C LYS A 108 26.71 9.50 -5.31
N PRO A 109 27.38 8.71 -4.46
CA PRO A 109 26.83 8.26 -3.19
C PRO A 109 26.79 9.35 -2.11
N GLU A 110 27.55 10.46 -2.30
CA GLU A 110 27.67 11.52 -1.30
C GLU A 110 26.75 12.69 -1.59
N GLY A 111 26.17 13.27 -0.51
CA GLY A 111 25.35 14.47 -0.56
C GLY A 111 23.93 14.30 -1.07
N LEU A 112 23.50 13.06 -1.34
CA LEU A 112 22.11 12.77 -1.70
C LEU A 112 21.22 12.98 -0.47
N ARG A 113 20.11 13.70 -0.65
CA ARG A 113 19.18 13.97 0.45
C ARG A 113 17.80 14.29 -0.06
N HIS A 114 16.79 13.87 0.71
CA HIS A 114 15.40 14.22 0.51
C HIS A 114 14.96 15.13 1.66
N ARG A 115 14.43 16.31 1.32
CA ARG A 115 13.93 17.30 2.28
C ARG A 115 12.50 17.69 1.92
N TYR A 116 11.63 17.57 2.88
CA TYR A 116 10.22 17.86 2.69
C TYR A 116 9.51 18.14 4.01
N ILE A 117 8.29 18.63 3.93
CA ILE A 117 7.37 18.78 5.05
C ILE A 117 6.07 18.09 4.69
N ILE A 118 5.50 17.34 5.63
CA ILE A 118 4.11 16.86 5.54
C ILE A 118 3.26 17.61 6.54
N GLU A 119 2.16 18.13 6.05
CA GLU A 119 1.15 18.82 6.85
C GLU A 119 -0.18 18.07 6.76
N GLY A 120 -0.96 18.13 7.84
CA GLY A 120 -2.30 17.57 7.92
C GLY A 120 -3.35 18.63 8.24
N SER A 121 -4.57 18.39 7.79
CA SER A 121 -5.71 19.24 8.11
C SER A 121 -7.02 18.44 8.15
N SER A 122 -7.94 18.83 9.03
CA SER A 122 -9.29 18.27 9.07
C SER A 122 -10.28 19.05 8.19
N ASP A 123 -9.99 20.33 7.91
CA ASP A 123 -10.91 21.27 7.25
C ASP A 123 -10.37 21.86 5.94
N GLY A 124 -9.11 21.57 5.59
CA GLY A 124 -8.41 22.10 4.43
C GLY A 124 -8.00 23.59 4.54
N LYS A 125 -8.19 24.20 5.72
CA LYS A 125 -7.84 25.61 6.00
C LYS A 125 -6.77 25.74 7.08
N ASN A 126 -6.96 25.04 8.18
CA ASN A 126 -6.02 25.00 9.29
C ASN A 126 -5.09 23.80 9.14
N TRP A 127 -3.78 24.06 9.05
CA TRP A 127 -2.78 23.05 8.78
C TRP A 127 -1.83 22.93 9.97
N GLU A 128 -1.51 21.69 10.35
CA GLU A 128 -0.47 21.38 11.33
C GLU A 128 0.65 20.57 10.65
N THR A 129 1.89 20.81 11.05
CA THR A 129 3.03 20.03 10.63
C THR A 129 2.99 18.65 11.30
N LEU A 130 2.97 17.59 10.50
CA LEU A 130 3.02 16.21 10.97
C LEU A 130 4.43 15.66 10.94
N ILE A 131 5.16 15.93 9.87
CA ILE A 131 6.53 15.47 9.64
C ILE A 131 7.33 16.66 9.10
N ASP A 132 8.44 16.98 9.76
CA ASP A 132 9.38 18.00 9.31
C ASP A 132 10.75 17.35 9.04
N LYS A 133 11.08 17.20 7.76
CA LYS A 133 12.39 16.76 7.27
C LYS A 133 13.15 17.87 6.54
N SER A 134 12.82 19.12 6.80
CA SER A 134 13.46 20.30 6.16
C SER A 134 14.97 20.35 6.34
N ASN A 135 15.47 19.80 7.42
CA ASN A 135 16.91 19.73 7.76
C ASN A 135 17.50 18.31 7.64
N SER A 136 16.83 17.39 6.92
CA SER A 136 17.35 16.03 6.74
C SER A 136 18.63 16.03 5.90
N TYR A 137 19.57 15.17 6.27
CA TYR A 137 20.79 14.87 5.49
C TYR A 137 20.78 13.43 4.94
N LYS A 138 19.62 12.77 4.99
CA LYS A 138 19.48 11.37 4.57
C LYS A 138 18.97 11.28 3.15
N ASP A 139 19.51 10.30 2.43
CA ASP A 139 18.94 9.80 1.17
C ASP A 139 17.82 8.81 1.52
N THR A 140 16.59 9.19 1.26
CA THR A 140 15.39 8.40 1.58
C THR A 140 14.43 8.34 0.39
N PRO A 141 14.81 7.63 -0.69
CA PRO A 141 13.95 7.52 -1.89
C PRO A 141 12.61 6.80 -1.61
N ASN A 142 12.56 6.01 -0.53
CA ASN A 142 11.35 5.39 -0.01
C ASN A 142 11.26 5.70 1.49
N ASP A 143 10.62 6.80 1.83
CA ASP A 143 10.59 7.28 3.22
C ASP A 143 9.25 6.95 3.88
N TYR A 144 9.27 6.01 4.83
CA TYR A 144 8.14 5.63 5.66
C TYR A 144 8.29 6.24 7.04
N VAL A 145 7.27 6.98 7.48
CA VAL A 145 7.28 7.66 8.78
C VAL A 145 5.98 7.38 9.53
N GLU A 146 6.11 6.82 10.71
CA GLU A 146 5.00 6.70 11.67
C GLU A 146 4.83 7.99 12.46
N LEU A 147 3.59 8.39 12.69
CA LEU A 147 3.26 9.51 13.55
C LEU A 147 3.38 9.08 15.03
N PRO A 148 3.88 9.93 15.94
CA PRO A 148 3.98 9.59 17.36
C PRO A 148 2.64 9.20 18.00
N GLN A 149 1.56 9.69 17.45
CA GLN A 149 0.17 9.33 17.78
C GLN A 149 -0.73 9.51 16.56
N ALA A 150 -1.80 8.73 16.50
CA ALA A 150 -2.78 8.85 15.42
C ALA A 150 -3.38 10.27 15.38
N LYS A 151 -3.59 10.78 14.18
CA LYS A 151 -4.22 12.08 13.93
C LYS A 151 -5.48 11.91 13.10
N LYS A 152 -6.57 12.52 13.52
CA LYS A 152 -7.82 12.54 12.76
C LYS A 152 -7.79 13.63 11.69
N LEU A 153 -7.55 13.23 10.43
CA LEU A 153 -7.30 14.12 9.31
C LEU A 153 -8.14 13.75 8.11
N ARG A 154 -8.45 14.75 7.27
CA ARG A 154 -9.04 14.57 5.94
C ARG A 154 -8.06 14.95 4.82
N TYR A 155 -7.19 15.91 5.05
CA TYR A 155 -6.26 16.40 4.03
C TYR A 155 -4.83 16.15 4.47
N ILE A 156 -4.01 15.68 3.53
CA ILE A 156 -2.57 15.52 3.70
C ILE A 156 -1.87 16.32 2.61
N ARG A 157 -0.91 17.17 3.00
CA ARG A 157 -0.13 17.98 2.07
C ARG A 157 1.35 17.69 2.19
N PHE A 158 1.94 17.28 1.08
CA PHE A 158 3.38 17.21 0.88
C PHE A 158 3.87 18.55 0.35
N ARG A 159 4.98 19.06 0.89
CA ARG A 159 5.71 20.20 0.38
C ARG A 159 7.16 19.82 0.15
N ASN A 160 7.62 19.99 -1.10
CA ASN A 160 9.02 19.77 -1.44
C ASN A 160 9.91 20.86 -0.86
N ILE A 161 11.13 20.52 -0.50
CA ILE A 161 12.22 21.46 -0.18
C ILE A 161 13.41 21.14 -1.05
N GLU A 162 13.82 19.89 -1.13
CA GLU A 162 14.96 19.46 -1.92
C GLU A 162 14.86 17.97 -2.27
N VAL A 163 15.18 17.63 -3.50
CA VAL A 163 15.40 16.25 -3.95
C VAL A 163 16.76 16.14 -4.64
N PRO A 164 17.44 14.99 -4.58
CA PRO A 164 18.77 14.82 -5.16
C PRO A 164 18.76 14.73 -6.68
N THR A 165 17.59 14.57 -7.28
CA THR A 165 17.38 14.41 -8.71
C THR A 165 17.10 15.75 -9.40
N PRO A 166 17.39 15.90 -10.72
CA PRO A 166 17.07 17.13 -11.47
C PRO A 166 15.56 17.40 -11.60
N HIS A 167 14.73 16.40 -11.30
CA HIS A 167 13.28 16.50 -11.37
C HIS A 167 12.64 16.00 -10.09
N LEU A 168 11.61 16.68 -9.61
CA LEU A 168 10.74 16.14 -8.56
C LEU A 168 9.73 15.18 -9.21
N ALA A 169 9.93 13.88 -8.97
CA ALA A 169 9.05 12.82 -9.40
C ALA A 169 8.71 11.92 -8.21
N ILE A 170 7.43 11.61 -8.03
CA ILE A 170 6.93 10.77 -6.94
C ILE A 170 5.95 9.75 -7.51
N SER A 171 6.18 8.45 -7.30
CA SER A 171 5.24 7.40 -7.70
C SER A 171 4.04 7.34 -6.77
N ASP A 172 4.27 7.38 -5.45
CA ASP A 172 3.17 7.28 -4.50
C ASP A 172 3.37 8.14 -3.27
N ILE A 173 2.26 8.71 -2.77
CA ILE A 173 2.14 9.20 -1.39
C ILE A 173 1.08 8.33 -0.71
N ARG A 174 1.53 7.38 0.08
CA ARG A 174 0.69 6.41 0.76
C ARG A 174 0.38 6.89 2.17
N VAL A 175 -0.89 7.01 2.48
CA VAL A 175 -1.38 7.42 3.81
C VAL A 175 -2.02 6.21 4.47
N PHE A 176 -1.46 5.75 5.56
CA PHE A 176 -1.93 4.57 6.28
C PHE A 176 -2.69 4.95 7.54
N GLY A 177 -3.79 4.24 7.77
CA GLY A 177 -4.62 4.51 8.92
C GLY A 177 -5.89 3.68 8.97
N ILE A 178 -6.89 4.19 9.69
CA ILE A 178 -8.19 3.55 9.84
C ILE A 178 -9.27 4.59 9.52
N GLY A 179 -10.05 4.32 8.47
CA GLY A 179 -11.21 5.11 8.10
C GLY A 179 -12.38 4.91 9.09
N GLU A 180 -13.32 5.86 9.11
CA GLU A 180 -14.49 5.82 9.99
C GLU A 180 -15.76 5.32 9.29
N GLY A 181 -15.65 4.86 8.05
CA GLY A 181 -16.78 4.36 7.27
C GLY A 181 -17.06 2.87 7.48
N LYS A 182 -17.84 2.31 6.56
CA LYS A 182 -18.20 0.88 6.58
C LYS A 182 -17.16 0.05 5.81
N LYS A 183 -16.80 -1.09 6.38
CA LYS A 183 -16.07 -2.14 5.66
C LYS A 183 -16.90 -2.66 4.48
N PRO A 184 -16.29 -3.24 3.44
CA PRO A 184 -17.04 -3.92 2.39
C PRO A 184 -17.78 -5.15 2.93
N ASN A 185 -18.76 -5.64 2.19
CA ASN A 185 -19.36 -6.93 2.53
C ASN A 185 -18.35 -8.06 2.27
N PRO A 186 -18.41 -9.17 3.01
CA PRO A 186 -17.65 -10.37 2.68
C PRO A 186 -18.04 -10.90 1.29
N VAL A 187 -17.05 -11.44 0.56
CA VAL A 187 -17.29 -12.07 -0.73
C VAL A 187 -18.12 -13.34 -0.53
N GLN A 188 -19.26 -13.45 -1.21
CA GLN A 188 -20.17 -14.60 -1.12
C GLN A 188 -19.89 -15.60 -2.24
N GLN A 189 -19.73 -15.12 -3.47
CA GLN A 189 -19.45 -15.94 -4.64
C GLN A 189 -17.97 -15.88 -4.98
N PHE A 190 -17.30 -17.00 -4.77
CA PHE A 190 -15.86 -17.17 -4.98
C PHE A 190 -15.62 -18.58 -5.52
N ASP A 191 -14.96 -18.67 -6.66
CA ASP A 191 -14.65 -19.91 -7.34
C ASP A 191 -13.17 -20.01 -7.69
N VAL A 192 -12.64 -21.23 -7.66
CA VAL A 192 -11.23 -21.55 -8.00
C VAL A 192 -11.22 -22.78 -8.88
N LYS A 193 -10.65 -22.67 -10.08
CA LYS A 193 -10.62 -23.75 -11.06
C LYS A 193 -9.21 -23.98 -11.60
N ARG A 194 -8.69 -25.23 -11.49
CA ARG A 194 -7.48 -25.63 -12.19
C ARG A 194 -7.69 -25.59 -13.71
N LEU A 195 -6.68 -25.12 -14.41
CA LEU A 195 -6.69 -25.06 -15.87
C LEU A 195 -6.08 -26.33 -16.50
N ALA A 196 -5.97 -26.35 -17.83
CA ALA A 196 -5.34 -27.44 -18.56
C ALA A 196 -3.88 -27.65 -18.13
N ASP A 197 -3.13 -26.58 -17.96
CA ASP A 197 -1.88 -26.62 -17.19
C ASP A 197 -2.24 -26.68 -15.70
N ARG A 198 -2.03 -27.84 -15.08
CA ARG A 198 -2.41 -28.07 -13.67
C ARG A 198 -1.60 -27.24 -12.67
N ARG A 199 -0.56 -26.52 -13.11
CA ARG A 199 0.15 -25.53 -12.30
C ARG A 199 -0.61 -24.22 -12.17
N ASP A 200 -1.60 -23.99 -13.04
CA ASP A 200 -2.36 -22.74 -13.12
C ASP A 200 -3.77 -22.93 -12.56
N VAL A 201 -4.25 -21.94 -11.84
CA VAL A 201 -5.65 -21.82 -11.40
C VAL A 201 -6.21 -20.47 -11.79
N MET A 202 -7.44 -20.47 -12.28
CA MET A 202 -8.25 -19.27 -12.42
C MET A 202 -9.10 -19.11 -11.17
N ILE A 203 -9.01 -17.95 -10.57
CA ILE A 203 -9.77 -17.54 -9.39
C ILE A 203 -10.69 -16.42 -9.81
N THR A 204 -11.99 -16.52 -9.52
CA THR A 204 -13.00 -15.50 -9.85
C THR A 204 -13.91 -15.25 -8.67
N TRP A 205 -14.41 -14.02 -8.53
CA TRP A 205 -15.31 -13.64 -7.45
C TRP A 205 -16.26 -12.53 -7.87
N GLU A 206 -17.35 -12.41 -7.12
CA GLU A 206 -18.27 -11.30 -7.27
C GLU A 206 -17.72 -10.04 -6.59
N ALA A 207 -17.62 -8.96 -7.37
CA ALA A 207 -17.15 -7.68 -6.87
C ALA A 207 -18.07 -7.13 -5.76
N GLN A 208 -17.48 -6.71 -4.65
CA GLN A 208 -18.24 -6.18 -3.52
C GLN A 208 -18.32 -4.65 -3.61
N LYS A 209 -19.51 -4.11 -3.36
CA LYS A 209 -19.70 -2.67 -3.27
C LYS A 209 -18.78 -2.09 -2.18
N ASN A 210 -18.12 -0.98 -2.49
CA ASN A 210 -17.18 -0.27 -1.62
C ASN A 210 -15.90 -1.07 -1.27
N ALA A 211 -15.58 -2.17 -1.96
CA ALA A 211 -14.25 -2.77 -1.87
C ALA A 211 -13.25 -1.94 -2.68
N GLN A 212 -12.09 -1.64 -2.09
CA GLN A 212 -10.93 -1.11 -2.79
C GLN A 212 -10.10 -2.23 -3.42
N GLY A 213 -10.15 -3.40 -2.82
CA GLY A 213 -9.41 -4.56 -3.30
C GLY A 213 -9.75 -5.83 -2.52
N TYR A 214 -9.02 -6.87 -2.88
CA TYR A 214 -9.19 -8.22 -2.35
C TYR A 214 -7.84 -8.80 -1.98
N ASN A 215 -7.82 -9.58 -0.90
CA ASN A 215 -6.67 -10.37 -0.51
C ASN A 215 -7.05 -11.86 -0.64
N ILE A 216 -6.42 -12.56 -1.59
CA ILE A 216 -6.60 -14.00 -1.76
C ILE A 216 -5.54 -14.69 -0.94
N ARG A 217 -5.95 -15.65 -0.13
CA ARG A 217 -5.05 -16.48 0.66
C ARG A 217 -5.18 -17.93 0.25
N TRP A 218 -4.06 -18.63 0.20
CA TRP A 218 -4.06 -20.07 -0.12
C TRP A 218 -2.94 -20.81 0.59
N GLY A 219 -3.09 -22.11 0.63
CA GLY A 219 -2.09 -23.03 1.20
C GLY A 219 -2.51 -24.48 1.07
N ILE A 220 -1.71 -25.35 1.68
CA ILE A 220 -1.80 -26.81 1.53
C ILE A 220 -2.76 -27.50 2.50
N ALA A 221 -3.31 -26.76 3.46
CA ALA A 221 -4.31 -27.24 4.40
C ALA A 221 -5.23 -26.09 4.84
N PRO A 222 -6.43 -26.37 5.39
CA PRO A 222 -7.36 -25.34 5.86
C PRO A 222 -6.78 -24.39 6.90
N ASP A 223 -5.88 -24.86 7.74
CA ASP A 223 -5.17 -24.12 8.78
C ASP A 223 -3.77 -23.62 8.36
N LYS A 224 -3.38 -23.85 7.08
CA LYS A 224 -2.06 -23.49 6.52
C LYS A 224 -2.19 -22.63 5.27
N LEU A 225 -2.95 -21.52 5.35
CA LEU A 225 -3.15 -20.55 4.27
C LEU A 225 -2.04 -19.47 4.33
N TYR A 226 -0.79 -19.87 4.08
CA TYR A 226 0.39 -19.05 4.32
C TYR A 226 0.78 -18.13 3.16
N SER A 227 0.24 -18.37 1.98
CA SER A 227 0.44 -17.49 0.82
C SER A 227 -0.71 -16.51 0.69
N SER A 228 -0.41 -15.29 0.22
CA SER A 228 -1.43 -14.28 -0.07
C SER A 228 -1.07 -13.40 -1.26
N TRP A 229 -2.09 -12.83 -1.88
CA TRP A 229 -1.95 -11.90 -3.00
C TRP A 229 -2.99 -10.79 -2.90
N LEU A 230 -2.52 -9.53 -2.89
CA LEU A 230 -3.38 -8.36 -2.93
C LEU A 230 -3.73 -8.01 -4.38
N ILE A 231 -5.00 -7.71 -4.61
CA ILE A 231 -5.53 -7.35 -5.93
C ILE A 231 -6.38 -6.09 -5.78
N TYR A 232 -6.06 -5.09 -6.60
CA TYR A 232 -6.86 -3.89 -6.76
C TYR A 232 -7.56 -3.93 -8.12
N ASP A 233 -8.74 -3.34 -8.20
CA ASP A 233 -9.47 -3.07 -9.45
C ASP A 233 -9.79 -4.28 -10.34
N ASP A 234 -9.71 -5.50 -9.82
CA ASP A 234 -10.06 -6.70 -10.56
C ASP A 234 -10.94 -7.62 -9.72
N ASN A 235 -11.62 -8.55 -10.37
CA ASN A 235 -12.42 -9.60 -9.77
C ASN A 235 -12.04 -10.99 -10.26
N GLN A 236 -10.83 -11.14 -10.78
CA GLN A 236 -10.22 -12.40 -11.19
C GLN A 236 -8.71 -12.39 -10.98
N LEU A 237 -8.14 -13.57 -10.80
CA LEU A 237 -6.70 -13.80 -10.71
C LEU A 237 -6.33 -15.10 -11.42
N LEU A 238 -5.39 -15.01 -12.36
CA LEU A 238 -4.67 -16.17 -12.86
C LEU A 238 -3.43 -16.40 -11.98
N LEU A 239 -3.53 -17.33 -11.04
CA LEU A 239 -2.40 -17.72 -10.19
C LEU A 239 -1.67 -18.89 -10.87
N LYS A 240 -0.34 -18.74 -10.99
CA LYS A 240 0.55 -19.69 -11.66
C LYS A 240 1.49 -20.38 -10.67
N SER A 241 2.16 -21.43 -11.15
CA SER A 241 3.25 -22.10 -10.44
C SER A 241 2.85 -22.87 -9.17
N LEU A 242 1.61 -23.35 -9.12
CA LEU A 242 1.21 -24.34 -8.11
C LEU A 242 1.82 -25.72 -8.43
N THR A 243 1.99 -26.54 -7.41
CA THR A 243 2.41 -27.94 -7.58
C THR A 243 1.24 -28.76 -8.14
N THR A 244 1.48 -29.58 -9.17
CA THR A 244 0.44 -30.28 -9.94
C THR A 244 -0.34 -31.32 -9.13
N ASP A 245 0.34 -32.03 -8.23
CA ASP A 245 -0.22 -33.14 -7.46
C ASP A 245 -0.52 -32.76 -6.01
N GLN A 246 -0.41 -31.45 -5.68
CA GLN A 246 -0.72 -30.90 -4.37
C GLN A 246 -2.16 -30.38 -4.34
N GLU A 247 -2.89 -30.71 -3.30
CA GLU A 247 -4.17 -30.11 -2.97
C GLU A 247 -3.96 -28.72 -2.36
N TYR A 248 -4.84 -27.77 -2.73
CA TYR A 248 -4.79 -26.42 -2.20
C TYR A 248 -6.15 -25.97 -1.69
N TYR A 249 -6.10 -25.11 -0.67
CA TYR A 249 -7.25 -24.46 -0.06
C TYR A 249 -7.15 -22.96 -0.25
N PHE A 250 -8.25 -22.34 -0.63
CA PHE A 250 -8.30 -20.91 -0.94
C PHE A 250 -9.39 -20.20 -0.13
N THR A 251 -9.12 -18.99 0.28
CA THR A 251 -10.11 -18.06 0.83
C THR A 251 -9.88 -16.65 0.29
N ILE A 252 -10.84 -15.75 0.49
CA ILE A 252 -10.77 -14.37 0.00
C ILE A 252 -11.27 -13.41 1.07
N GLU A 253 -10.65 -12.24 1.13
CA GLU A 253 -11.03 -11.12 1.99
C GLU A 253 -11.25 -9.90 1.10
N ALA A 254 -12.36 -9.18 1.30
CA ALA A 254 -12.55 -7.87 0.70
C ALA A 254 -12.06 -6.79 1.67
N PHE A 255 -11.46 -5.72 1.17
CA PHE A 255 -10.98 -4.64 2.02
C PHE A 255 -11.23 -3.25 1.41
N ASN A 256 -11.26 -2.24 2.28
CA ASN A 256 -11.21 -0.82 1.94
C ASN A 256 -10.49 -0.05 3.04
N GLU A 257 -10.49 1.28 2.98
CA GLU A 257 -9.90 2.16 4.00
C GLU A 257 -10.47 2.00 5.42
N ASN A 258 -11.63 1.33 5.57
CA ASN A 258 -12.28 1.14 6.86
C ASN A 258 -12.02 -0.24 7.46
N GLY A 259 -11.31 -1.11 6.74
CA GLY A 259 -10.87 -2.43 7.20
C GLY A 259 -11.23 -3.59 6.29
N ILE A 260 -11.10 -4.79 6.83
CA ILE A 260 -11.14 -6.07 6.13
C ILE A 260 -12.41 -6.84 6.50
N SER A 261 -13.00 -7.51 5.52
CA SER A 261 -14.13 -8.42 5.68
C SER A 261 -13.80 -9.78 5.06
N ALA A 262 -13.55 -10.77 5.92
CA ALA A 262 -13.24 -12.12 5.50
C ALA A 262 -14.49 -12.91 5.13
N THR A 263 -14.41 -13.75 4.10
CA THR A 263 -15.42 -14.80 3.86
C THR A 263 -15.16 -15.99 4.77
N GLN A 264 -16.23 -16.69 5.14
CA GLN A 264 -16.13 -17.99 5.83
C GLN A 264 -15.98 -19.16 4.84
N LYS A 265 -16.08 -18.90 3.53
CA LYS A 265 -15.98 -19.92 2.49
C LYS A 265 -14.53 -20.30 2.28
N LEU A 266 -14.28 -21.60 2.29
CA LEU A 266 -13.01 -22.20 1.90
C LEU A 266 -13.27 -23.05 0.63
N VAL A 267 -12.50 -22.79 -0.43
CA VAL A 267 -12.56 -23.56 -1.67
C VAL A 267 -11.38 -24.51 -1.73
N HIS A 268 -11.67 -25.78 -1.96
CA HIS A 268 -10.67 -26.84 -2.09
C HIS A 268 -10.49 -27.21 -3.57
N VAL A 269 -9.24 -27.34 -4.01
CA VAL A 269 -8.87 -27.66 -5.40
C VAL A 269 -7.79 -28.76 -5.39
N LYS A 270 -8.07 -29.81 -6.21
CA LYS A 270 -7.15 -30.97 -6.43
C LYS A 270 -6.36 -30.83 -7.71
#